data_375e00cb38088b3529aa20784eaafb63
#
_entry.id   375e00cb38088b3529aa20784eaafb63
#
_cell.length_a   1.000
_cell.length_b   1.000
_cell.length_c   1.000
_cell.angle_alpha   90.00
_cell.angle_beta   90.00
_cell.angle_gamma   90.00
#
_symmetry.space_group_name_H-M   'P 1'
#
loop_
_entity.id
_entity.type
_entity.pdbx_description
1 polymer ?
#
loop_
_entity_poly.entity_id
_entity_poly.type
_entity_poly.pdbx_seq_one_letter_code
_entity_poly.pdbx_strand_id
1 'polypeptide(L)'
;RQRQMCIRDRIKRMKFSKLVLSGVLGIALLSATSCGTPKNVAYFQDLNNNPDTVITLQNRVITVKPTDKIYIGVKSKDPQISQLFNLTGGTSGSSAYNMSQDAYYYTVDSKGDIDFPVVGKIQVAGLTREEIAEKVKKSLVDASLVKDPTVTVSLSNLHYSMMGEVAKPGQYAIEEEKVTILDAISKAGDLTIQGKRNDVMVLRQENGHQKIYKINLCSGRDIFNSPAYYLQQNDVVYVTPNDTKKRSSTLNGNTVQSTGFWMSISSLIVTILTFLKVN
;
A
#
# COMPACT_ATOMS: atom_id res chain seq x y z
N ARG A 1 67.00 11.29 46.74
CA ARG A 1 65.51 11.22 46.89
C ARG A 1 64.77 11.86 45.69
N GLN A 2 65.20 12.97 45.12
CA GLN A 2 64.52 13.61 43.98
C GLN A 2 64.53 12.77 42.67
N ARG A 3 65.62 12.05 42.32
CA ARG A 3 65.68 11.19 41.13
C ARG A 3 64.70 10.00 41.17
N GLN A 4 64.46 9.42 42.32
CA GLN A 4 63.52 8.29 42.47
C GLN A 4 62.05 8.75 42.34
N MET A 5 61.72 9.99 42.70
CA MET A 5 60.36 10.55 42.54
C MET A 5 60.05 10.77 41.07
N CYS A 6 60.96 11.33 40.26
CA CYS A 6 60.74 11.52 38.81
C CYS A 6 60.56 10.20 38.04
N ILE A 7 61.27 9.12 38.42
CA ILE A 7 61.16 7.81 37.74
C ILE A 7 59.80 7.20 38.04
N ARG A 8 59.33 7.28 39.29
CA ARG A 8 58.03 6.75 39.74
C ARG A 8 56.84 7.42 39.06
N ASP A 9 56.93 8.74 38.86
CA ASP A 9 55.89 9.51 38.17
C ASP A 9 55.88 9.22 36.66
N ARG A 10 57.05 9.00 36.02
CA ARG A 10 57.13 8.58 34.65
C ARG A 10 56.58 7.19 34.41
N ILE A 11 56.78 6.24 35.32
CA ILE A 11 56.22 4.89 35.24
C ILE A 11 54.69 4.90 35.43
N LYS A 12 54.19 5.67 36.38
CA LYS A 12 52.74 5.87 36.55
C LYS A 12 52.09 6.47 35.34
N ARG A 13 52.71 7.47 34.72
CA ARG A 13 52.25 8.14 33.49
C ARG A 13 52.22 7.18 32.29
N MET A 14 53.22 6.30 32.12
CA MET A 14 53.25 5.29 31.07
C MET A 14 52.20 4.18 31.32
N LYS A 15 51.96 3.72 32.52
CA LYS A 15 50.91 2.70 32.80
C LYS A 15 49.53 3.25 32.55
N PHE A 16 49.25 4.50 32.90
CA PHE A 16 47.98 5.16 32.66
C PHE A 16 47.73 5.37 31.14
N SER A 17 48.74 5.79 30.37
CA SER A 17 48.67 5.95 28.92
C SER A 17 48.34 4.62 28.23
N LYS A 18 48.96 3.52 28.64
CA LYS A 18 48.68 2.18 28.08
C LYS A 18 47.27 1.71 28.43
N LEU A 19 46.78 2.01 29.62
CA LEU A 19 45.42 1.65 30.05
C LEU A 19 44.34 2.42 29.27
N VAL A 20 44.57 3.72 29.01
CA VAL A 20 43.68 4.55 28.19
C VAL A 20 43.71 4.08 26.73
N LEU A 21 44.89 3.77 26.20
CA LEU A 21 45.03 3.25 24.83
C LEU A 21 44.35 1.89 24.65
N SER A 22 44.47 0.99 25.64
CA SER A 22 43.78 -0.30 25.67
C SER A 22 42.26 -0.16 25.73
N GLY A 23 41.76 0.82 26.52
CA GLY A 23 40.34 1.12 26.63
C GLY A 23 39.75 1.67 25.30
N VAL A 24 40.46 2.59 24.65
CA VAL A 24 40.05 3.16 23.35
C VAL A 24 40.08 2.08 22.26
N LEU A 25 41.08 1.21 22.25
CA LEU A 25 41.16 0.09 21.30
C LEU A 25 40.04 -0.92 21.54
N GLY A 26 39.68 -1.20 22.79
CA GLY A 26 38.56 -2.08 23.16
C GLY A 26 37.20 -1.54 22.68
N ILE A 27 36.98 -0.23 22.84
CA ILE A 27 35.75 0.43 22.36
C ILE A 27 35.70 0.44 20.83
N ALA A 28 36.82 0.67 20.14
CA ALA A 28 36.90 0.64 18.69
C ALA A 28 36.62 -0.76 18.11
N LEU A 29 37.05 -1.83 18.79
CA LEU A 29 36.77 -3.23 18.40
C LEU A 29 35.29 -3.61 18.63
N LEU A 30 34.64 -3.12 19.67
CA LEU A 30 33.22 -3.35 19.94
C LEU A 30 32.30 -2.62 18.94
N SER A 31 32.72 -1.49 18.37
CA SER A 31 31.96 -0.76 17.37
C SER A 31 31.99 -1.38 15.97
N ALA A 32 32.90 -2.30 15.67
CA ALA A 32 33.05 -2.93 14.36
C ALA A 32 32.06 -4.09 14.10
N THR A 33 31.30 -4.57 15.09
CA THR A 33 30.46 -5.77 14.97
C THR A 33 28.99 -5.51 14.66
N SER A 34 28.57 -4.24 14.42
CA SER A 34 27.14 -3.86 14.32
C SER A 34 26.60 -3.67 12.89
N CYS A 35 27.19 -4.25 11.87
CA CYS A 35 26.64 -4.18 10.50
C CYS A 35 25.82 -5.41 10.14
N GLY A 36 24.67 -5.59 10.77
CA GLY A 36 23.66 -6.56 10.33
C GLY A 36 22.76 -5.97 9.25
N THR A 37 22.71 -6.56 8.04
CA THR A 37 21.74 -6.20 7.02
C THR A 37 20.33 -6.59 7.48
N PRO A 38 19.34 -5.69 7.41
CA PRO A 38 17.95 -6.05 7.77
C PRO A 38 17.40 -7.12 6.82
N LYS A 39 16.93 -8.23 7.38
CA LYS A 39 16.42 -9.37 6.60
C LYS A 39 15.08 -9.11 5.91
N ASN A 40 14.31 -8.10 6.34
CA ASN A 40 12.92 -7.86 5.89
C ASN A 40 12.81 -6.73 4.86
N VAL A 41 13.79 -6.58 3.98
CA VAL A 41 13.81 -5.52 2.95
C VAL A 41 13.48 -6.06 1.56
N ALA A 42 13.76 -7.34 1.28
CA ALA A 42 13.50 -7.95 -0.01
C ALA A 42 12.13 -8.65 -0.04
N TYR A 43 11.51 -8.64 -1.22
CA TYR A 43 10.27 -9.38 -1.52
C TYR A 43 10.58 -10.86 -1.79
N PHE A 44 9.58 -11.74 -1.66
CA PHE A 44 9.59 -13.13 -2.14
C PHE A 44 10.77 -13.98 -1.67
N GLN A 45 11.25 -13.79 -0.45
CA GLN A 45 12.46 -14.46 0.06
C GLN A 45 12.32 -15.98 0.14
N ASP A 46 11.10 -16.48 0.29
CA ASP A 46 10.78 -17.92 0.36
C ASP A 46 10.78 -18.60 -1.02
N LEU A 47 10.70 -17.85 -2.12
CA LEU A 47 10.69 -18.38 -3.49
C LEU A 47 12.10 -18.53 -4.07
N ASN A 48 13.11 -17.89 -3.48
CA ASN A 48 14.50 -17.93 -3.98
C ASN A 48 15.08 -19.35 -4.07
N ASN A 49 14.59 -20.28 -3.25
CA ASN A 49 15.06 -21.67 -3.22
C ASN A 49 14.29 -22.62 -4.15
N ASN A 50 13.18 -22.18 -4.75
CA ASN A 50 12.32 -22.95 -5.65
C ASN A 50 11.77 -22.03 -6.76
N PRO A 51 12.56 -21.72 -7.80
CA PRO A 51 12.15 -20.78 -8.84
C PRO A 51 10.96 -21.27 -9.69
N ASP A 52 10.72 -22.58 -9.76
CA ASP A 52 9.62 -23.18 -10.56
C ASP A 52 8.36 -23.47 -9.71
N THR A 53 8.13 -22.72 -8.63
CA THR A 53 6.94 -22.91 -7.80
C THR A 53 5.70 -22.46 -8.54
N VAL A 54 4.80 -23.38 -8.87
CA VAL A 54 3.48 -23.09 -9.42
C VAL A 54 2.53 -22.80 -8.26
N ILE A 55 1.96 -21.61 -8.23
CA ILE A 55 0.96 -21.19 -7.24
C ILE A 55 -0.37 -21.00 -7.96
N THR A 56 -1.39 -21.73 -7.52
CA THR A 56 -2.74 -21.57 -8.06
C THR A 56 -3.40 -20.34 -7.44
N LEU A 57 -3.61 -19.30 -8.24
CA LEU A 57 -4.30 -18.10 -7.80
C LEU A 57 -5.81 -18.32 -7.73
N GLN A 58 -6.43 -17.88 -6.64
CA GLN A 58 -7.88 -17.85 -6.54
C GLN A 58 -8.42 -16.77 -7.49
N ASN A 59 -9.21 -17.19 -8.47
CA ASN A 59 -9.84 -16.24 -9.38
C ASN A 59 -10.98 -15.52 -8.64
N ARG A 60 -10.78 -14.28 -8.26
CA ARG A 60 -11.82 -13.40 -7.73
C ARG A 60 -12.21 -12.37 -8.77
N VAL A 61 -13.50 -12.30 -9.04
CA VAL A 61 -14.08 -11.32 -9.95
C VAL A 61 -14.71 -10.20 -9.13
N ILE A 62 -14.60 -8.98 -9.61
CA ILE A 62 -15.23 -7.81 -8.98
C ILE A 62 -16.74 -7.92 -9.19
N THR A 63 -17.50 -7.86 -8.11
CA THR A 63 -18.97 -7.81 -8.12
C THR A 63 -19.44 -6.42 -7.67
N VAL A 64 -20.53 -5.99 -8.24
CA VAL A 64 -21.15 -4.69 -7.96
C VAL A 64 -21.73 -4.67 -6.54
N LYS A 65 -21.56 -3.54 -5.87
CA LYS A 65 -22.08 -3.27 -4.53
C LYS A 65 -23.05 -2.09 -4.55
N PRO A 66 -23.94 -1.95 -3.55
CA PRO A 66 -24.69 -0.73 -3.35
C PRO A 66 -23.77 0.50 -3.32
N THR A 67 -24.24 1.63 -3.89
CA THR A 67 -23.52 2.89 -4.10
C THR A 67 -22.51 2.91 -5.26
N ASP A 68 -22.26 1.79 -5.92
CA ASP A 68 -21.41 1.78 -7.11
C ASP A 68 -22.07 2.54 -8.26
N LYS A 69 -21.23 3.14 -9.10
CA LYS A 69 -21.65 3.84 -10.32
C LYS A 69 -21.33 2.98 -11.54
N ILE A 70 -22.34 2.67 -12.33
CA ILE A 70 -22.24 1.78 -13.48
C ILE A 70 -22.60 2.56 -14.73
N TYR A 71 -21.73 2.47 -15.73
CA TYR A 71 -22.05 2.87 -17.09
C TYR A 71 -22.62 1.67 -17.85
N ILE A 72 -23.75 1.85 -18.51
CA ILE A 72 -24.38 0.85 -19.37
C ILE A 72 -24.58 1.49 -20.74
N GLY A 73 -23.85 0.96 -21.72
CA GLY A 73 -23.99 1.35 -23.13
C GLY A 73 -24.76 0.30 -23.91
N VAL A 74 -25.83 0.70 -24.57
CA VAL A 74 -26.64 -0.18 -25.43
C VAL A 74 -26.43 0.24 -26.89
N LYS A 75 -25.98 -0.69 -27.73
CA LYS A 75 -25.86 -0.53 -29.17
C LYS A 75 -26.87 -1.42 -29.87
N SER A 76 -27.61 -0.87 -30.83
CA SER A 76 -28.56 -1.54 -31.70
C SER A 76 -28.27 -1.21 -33.12
N LYS A 77 -28.81 -2.01 -34.06
CA LYS A 77 -28.79 -1.69 -35.51
C LYS A 77 -29.54 -0.40 -35.82
N ASP A 78 -30.52 -0.04 -34.98
CA ASP A 78 -31.26 1.22 -35.10
C ASP A 78 -30.63 2.27 -34.18
N PRO A 79 -30.06 3.36 -34.75
CA PRO A 79 -29.44 4.42 -33.96
C PRO A 79 -30.41 5.18 -33.05
N GLN A 80 -31.69 5.31 -33.44
CA GLN A 80 -32.69 6.00 -32.63
C GLN A 80 -33.02 5.24 -31.36
N ILE A 81 -33.12 3.92 -31.46
CA ILE A 81 -33.34 3.03 -30.31
C ILE A 81 -32.09 3.08 -29.40
N SER A 82 -30.90 3.08 -29.97
CA SER A 82 -29.66 3.18 -29.18
C SER A 82 -29.60 4.47 -28.34
N GLN A 83 -30.10 5.59 -28.83
CA GLN A 83 -30.12 6.86 -28.14
C GLN A 83 -31.07 6.87 -26.93
N LEU A 84 -32.16 6.11 -26.95
CA LEU A 84 -33.13 6.03 -25.87
C LEU A 84 -32.54 5.39 -24.58
N PHE A 85 -31.61 4.46 -24.73
CA PHE A 85 -31.05 3.69 -23.63
C PHE A 85 -29.67 4.20 -23.19
N ASN A 86 -29.00 4.99 -24.00
CA ASN A 86 -27.74 5.60 -23.61
C ASN A 86 -28.03 6.93 -22.94
N LEU A 87 -27.51 7.12 -21.72
CA LEU A 87 -27.50 8.40 -21.05
C LEU A 87 -26.59 9.35 -21.86
N THR A 88 -27.15 9.95 -22.92
CA THR A 88 -26.45 11.00 -23.67
C THR A 88 -26.66 12.31 -22.93
N GLY A 89 -25.59 12.89 -22.45
CA GLY A 89 -25.64 14.30 -22.02
C GLY A 89 -26.14 15.12 -23.20
N GLY A 90 -27.35 15.66 -23.02
CA GLY A 90 -28.17 16.50 -23.89
C GLY A 90 -27.63 16.85 -25.26
N THR A 91 -28.45 16.49 -26.25
CA THR A 91 -28.40 16.87 -27.67
C THR A 91 -27.91 18.28 -27.94
N SER A 92 -27.04 18.36 -28.96
CA SER A 92 -26.97 19.45 -29.96
C SER A 92 -27.23 20.87 -29.45
N GLY A 93 -26.23 21.49 -28.89
CA GLY A 93 -26.25 22.93 -28.63
C GLY A 93 -25.20 23.37 -27.63
N SER A 94 -24.06 23.77 -28.14
CA SER A 94 -23.09 24.77 -27.60
C SER A 94 -22.98 25.04 -26.09
N SER A 95 -23.11 24.02 -25.23
CA SER A 95 -22.84 24.17 -23.78
C SER A 95 -22.31 22.88 -23.13
N ALA A 96 -21.44 22.15 -23.84
CA ALA A 96 -20.85 20.89 -23.35
C ALA A 96 -19.82 21.07 -22.18
N TYR A 97 -19.66 22.27 -21.68
CA TYR A 97 -18.60 22.56 -20.69
C TYR A 97 -18.98 22.39 -19.21
N ASN A 98 -20.24 22.09 -18.87
CA ASN A 98 -20.68 22.01 -17.47
C ASN A 98 -21.61 20.85 -17.12
N MET A 99 -21.68 19.79 -17.91
CA MET A 99 -22.41 18.60 -17.47
C MET A 99 -21.48 17.77 -16.57
N SER A 100 -21.90 17.60 -15.32
CA SER A 100 -21.21 16.71 -14.39
C SER A 100 -21.12 15.32 -15.03
N GLN A 101 -19.94 14.70 -15.00
CA GLN A 101 -19.72 13.33 -15.51
C GLN A 101 -20.72 12.31 -14.92
N ASP A 102 -21.36 12.66 -13.82
CA ASP A 102 -22.38 11.86 -13.14
C ASP A 102 -23.66 11.62 -13.96
N ALA A 103 -23.94 12.43 -14.99
CA ALA A 103 -25.10 12.27 -15.86
C ALA A 103 -25.06 11.01 -16.74
N TYR A 104 -23.90 10.36 -16.82
CA TYR A 104 -23.68 9.17 -17.67
C TYR A 104 -23.73 7.83 -16.93
N TYR A 105 -23.93 7.85 -15.60
CA TYR A 105 -23.85 6.66 -14.75
C TYR A 105 -25.15 6.35 -14.04
N TYR A 106 -25.47 5.07 -13.93
CA TYR A 106 -26.51 4.57 -13.04
C TYR A 106 -25.89 4.32 -11.66
N THR A 107 -26.51 4.85 -10.61
CA THR A 107 -26.10 4.58 -9.23
C THR A 107 -26.89 3.40 -8.70
N VAL A 108 -26.21 2.41 -8.15
CA VAL A 108 -26.84 1.25 -7.51
C VAL A 108 -27.45 1.68 -6.18
N ASP A 109 -28.74 1.47 -5.99
CA ASP A 109 -29.44 1.84 -4.77
C ASP A 109 -29.09 0.94 -3.57
N SER A 110 -29.60 1.26 -2.39
CA SER A 110 -29.36 0.49 -1.16
C SER A 110 -29.92 -0.92 -1.21
N LYS A 111 -30.86 -1.21 -2.11
CA LYS A 111 -31.43 -2.56 -2.35
C LYS A 111 -30.63 -3.34 -3.38
N GLY A 112 -29.70 -2.68 -4.06
CA GLY A 112 -28.86 -3.28 -5.09
C GLY A 112 -29.46 -3.18 -6.49
N ASP A 113 -30.44 -2.29 -6.70
CA ASP A 113 -31.11 -2.09 -7.99
C ASP A 113 -30.55 -0.85 -8.70
N ILE A 114 -30.65 -0.85 -10.02
CA ILE A 114 -30.54 0.35 -10.86
C ILE A 114 -31.89 0.64 -11.51
N ASP A 115 -32.18 1.92 -11.75
CA ASP A 115 -33.36 2.35 -12.49
C ASP A 115 -32.99 2.54 -13.95
N PHE A 116 -33.34 1.54 -14.78
CA PHE A 116 -32.96 1.51 -16.19
C PHE A 116 -34.13 2.01 -17.08
N PRO A 117 -33.89 2.94 -18.02
CA PRO A 117 -34.96 3.54 -18.83
C PRO A 117 -35.86 2.48 -19.48
N VAL A 118 -37.17 2.72 -19.45
CA VAL A 118 -38.24 1.90 -20.03
C VAL A 118 -38.41 0.53 -19.38
N VAL A 119 -37.34 -0.12 -18.91
CA VAL A 119 -37.36 -1.44 -18.28
C VAL A 119 -37.69 -1.34 -16.78
N GLY A 120 -37.31 -0.22 -16.14
CA GLY A 120 -37.50 -0.01 -14.71
C GLY A 120 -36.35 -0.62 -13.88
N LYS A 121 -36.66 -1.10 -12.68
CA LYS A 121 -35.65 -1.58 -11.72
C LYS A 121 -35.04 -2.92 -12.12
N ILE A 122 -33.72 -2.95 -12.17
CA ILE A 122 -32.92 -4.16 -12.44
C ILE A 122 -31.97 -4.39 -11.26
N GLN A 123 -32.07 -5.55 -10.62
CA GLN A 123 -31.15 -5.97 -9.57
C GLN A 123 -29.77 -6.28 -10.13
N VAL A 124 -28.75 -5.58 -9.66
CA VAL A 124 -27.36 -5.69 -10.15
C VAL A 124 -26.35 -5.98 -9.04
N ALA A 125 -26.71 -5.75 -7.78
CA ALA A 125 -25.79 -6.03 -6.67
C ALA A 125 -25.41 -7.53 -6.59
N GLY A 126 -24.13 -7.79 -6.38
CA GLY A 126 -23.55 -9.14 -6.33
C GLY A 126 -23.24 -9.75 -7.69
N LEU A 127 -23.64 -9.11 -8.79
CA LEU A 127 -23.36 -9.54 -10.16
C LEU A 127 -22.04 -8.97 -10.68
N THR A 128 -21.43 -9.68 -11.61
CA THR A 128 -20.31 -9.20 -12.40
C THR A 128 -20.82 -8.31 -13.54
N ARG A 129 -19.93 -7.54 -14.17
CA ARG A 129 -20.33 -6.69 -15.33
C ARG A 129 -20.86 -7.53 -16.50
N GLU A 130 -20.33 -8.74 -16.71
CA GLU A 130 -20.79 -9.65 -17.76
C GLU A 130 -22.22 -10.14 -17.46
N GLU A 131 -22.49 -10.55 -16.22
CA GLU A 131 -23.82 -10.99 -15.77
C GLU A 131 -24.83 -9.83 -15.85
N ILE A 132 -24.42 -8.61 -15.53
CA ILE A 132 -25.26 -7.41 -15.68
C ILE A 132 -25.55 -7.15 -17.15
N ALA A 133 -24.54 -7.23 -18.03
CA ALA A 133 -24.73 -7.03 -19.47
C ALA A 133 -25.74 -8.04 -20.04
N GLU A 134 -25.61 -9.32 -19.69
CA GLU A 134 -26.56 -10.36 -20.11
C GLU A 134 -27.96 -10.13 -19.54
N LYS A 135 -28.06 -9.72 -18.27
CA LYS A 135 -29.36 -9.44 -17.62
C LYS A 135 -30.08 -8.27 -18.27
N VAL A 136 -29.36 -7.17 -18.55
CA VAL A 136 -29.90 -5.99 -19.23
C VAL A 136 -30.29 -6.39 -20.66
N LYS A 137 -29.44 -7.11 -21.40
CA LYS A 137 -29.72 -7.61 -22.74
C LYS A 137 -31.00 -8.41 -22.75
N LYS A 138 -31.15 -9.37 -21.86
CA LYS A 138 -32.35 -10.20 -21.72
C LYS A 138 -33.59 -9.37 -21.44
N SER A 139 -33.52 -8.41 -20.51
CA SER A 139 -34.65 -7.54 -20.16
C SER A 139 -35.11 -6.69 -21.36
N LEU A 140 -34.19 -6.20 -22.19
CA LEU A 140 -34.51 -5.44 -23.41
C LEU A 140 -35.18 -6.29 -24.47
N VAL A 141 -34.75 -7.53 -24.65
CA VAL A 141 -35.32 -8.47 -25.61
C VAL A 141 -36.70 -8.95 -25.15
N ASP A 142 -36.83 -9.33 -23.87
CA ASP A 142 -38.11 -9.82 -23.29
C ASP A 142 -39.20 -8.74 -23.35
N ALA A 143 -38.82 -7.47 -23.16
CA ALA A 143 -39.71 -6.31 -23.32
C ALA A 143 -39.98 -5.95 -24.78
N SER A 144 -39.44 -6.69 -25.77
CA SER A 144 -39.55 -6.43 -27.22
C SER A 144 -39.08 -5.04 -27.64
N LEU A 145 -38.22 -4.39 -26.84
CA LEU A 145 -37.75 -3.02 -27.11
C LEU A 145 -36.62 -3.00 -28.14
N VAL A 146 -35.76 -4.02 -28.11
CA VAL A 146 -34.61 -4.14 -29.02
C VAL A 146 -34.45 -5.61 -29.46
N LYS A 147 -34.29 -5.82 -30.76
CA LYS A 147 -34.27 -7.17 -31.35
C LYS A 147 -32.93 -7.90 -31.11
N ASP A 148 -31.82 -7.18 -31.15
CA ASP A 148 -30.47 -7.71 -30.99
C ASP A 148 -29.52 -6.65 -30.37
N PRO A 149 -29.64 -6.35 -29.08
CA PRO A 149 -28.80 -5.36 -28.44
C PRO A 149 -27.43 -5.91 -28.12
N THR A 150 -26.40 -5.08 -28.30
CA THR A 150 -25.08 -5.27 -27.70
C THR A 150 -25.01 -4.38 -26.47
N VAL A 151 -24.84 -4.98 -25.29
CA VAL A 151 -24.76 -4.25 -24.03
C VAL A 151 -23.33 -4.29 -23.51
N THR A 152 -22.79 -3.11 -23.20
CA THR A 152 -21.47 -2.96 -22.58
C THR A 152 -21.64 -2.36 -21.21
N VAL A 153 -21.05 -2.98 -20.19
CA VAL A 153 -21.10 -2.50 -18.80
C VAL A 153 -19.69 -2.17 -18.34
N SER A 154 -19.52 -1.01 -17.73
CA SER A 154 -18.28 -0.63 -17.07
C SER A 154 -18.55 0.00 -15.70
N LEU A 155 -17.65 -0.21 -14.76
CA LEU A 155 -17.72 0.33 -13.41
C LEU A 155 -16.84 1.59 -13.36
N SER A 156 -17.37 2.68 -12.80
CA SER A 156 -16.72 3.98 -12.92
C SER A 156 -16.04 4.49 -11.68
N ASN A 157 -16.55 4.16 -10.51
CA ASN A 157 -16.06 4.72 -9.24
C ASN A 157 -15.23 3.75 -8.41
N LEU A 158 -14.74 2.70 -9.04
CA LEU A 158 -13.91 1.71 -8.34
C LEU A 158 -12.55 2.31 -7.97
N HIS A 159 -12.23 2.29 -6.70
CA HIS A 159 -10.94 2.76 -6.21
C HIS A 159 -10.48 1.98 -4.96
N TYR A 160 -9.19 2.04 -4.71
CA TYR A 160 -8.56 1.62 -3.46
C TYR A 160 -7.67 2.75 -2.95
N SER A 161 -7.32 2.70 -1.68
CA SER A 161 -6.47 3.70 -1.05
C SER A 161 -5.16 3.09 -0.58
N MET A 162 -4.05 3.78 -0.83
CA MET A 162 -2.72 3.42 -0.31
C MET A 162 -2.32 4.40 0.79
N MET A 163 -1.95 3.89 1.97
CA MET A 163 -1.61 4.70 3.14
C MET A 163 -0.35 4.19 3.82
N GLY A 164 0.29 5.05 4.62
CA GLY A 164 1.47 4.72 5.40
C GLY A 164 2.77 4.89 4.62
N GLU A 165 3.71 3.96 4.78
CA GLU A 165 5.08 4.08 4.25
C GLU A 165 5.18 3.58 2.80
N VAL A 166 4.49 4.25 1.90
CA VAL A 166 4.59 4.13 0.44
C VAL A 166 5.14 5.44 -0.16
N ALA A 167 5.71 5.38 -1.36
CA ALA A 167 6.30 6.57 -1.99
C ALA A 167 5.24 7.63 -2.30
N LYS A 168 4.06 7.22 -2.75
CA LYS A 168 2.95 8.12 -3.11
C LYS A 168 1.65 7.61 -2.46
N PRO A 169 1.36 8.00 -1.21
CA PRO A 169 0.07 7.69 -0.60
C PRO A 169 -1.06 8.45 -1.30
N GLY A 170 -2.23 7.83 -1.41
CA GLY A 170 -3.38 8.43 -2.08
C GLY A 170 -4.43 7.42 -2.49
N GLN A 171 -5.43 7.88 -3.20
CA GLN A 171 -6.50 7.08 -3.76
C GLN A 171 -6.20 6.78 -5.24
N TYR A 172 -6.41 5.53 -5.65
CA TYR A 172 -6.11 5.03 -6.99
C TYR A 172 -7.34 4.37 -7.59
N ALA A 173 -7.65 4.70 -8.84
CA ALA A 173 -8.73 4.06 -9.57
C ALA A 173 -8.38 2.60 -9.93
N ILE A 174 -9.40 1.73 -9.90
CA ILE A 174 -9.34 0.38 -10.43
C ILE A 174 -9.83 0.44 -11.87
N GLU A 175 -8.92 0.44 -12.82
CA GLU A 175 -9.20 0.55 -14.26
C GLU A 175 -9.30 -0.83 -14.91
N GLU A 176 -8.66 -1.83 -14.33
CA GLU A 176 -8.60 -3.19 -14.81
C GLU A 176 -9.59 -4.09 -14.07
N GLU A 177 -9.94 -5.22 -14.67
CA GLU A 177 -10.80 -6.23 -14.02
C GLU A 177 -10.25 -6.78 -12.72
N LYS A 178 -8.94 -6.85 -12.63
CA LYS A 178 -8.21 -7.44 -11.50
C LYS A 178 -7.00 -6.58 -11.20
N VAL A 179 -7.01 -5.97 -10.05
CA VAL A 179 -5.86 -5.25 -9.51
C VAL A 179 -5.34 -6.02 -8.32
N THR A 180 -4.09 -6.43 -8.38
CA THR A 180 -3.44 -7.13 -7.28
C THR A 180 -2.85 -6.13 -6.27
N ILE A 181 -2.55 -6.59 -5.07
CA ILE A 181 -1.82 -5.78 -4.08
C ILE A 181 -0.43 -5.36 -4.61
N LEU A 182 0.18 -6.18 -5.46
CA LEU A 182 1.47 -5.85 -6.09
C LEU A 182 1.36 -4.72 -7.11
N ASP A 183 0.28 -4.73 -7.92
CA ASP A 183 -0.02 -3.64 -8.85
C ASP A 183 -0.26 -2.33 -8.10
N ALA A 184 -1.01 -2.40 -7.00
CA ALA A 184 -1.29 -1.25 -6.16
C ALA A 184 -0.01 -0.65 -5.55
N ILE A 185 0.87 -1.50 -5.04
CA ILE A 185 2.17 -1.10 -4.50
C ILE A 185 3.02 -0.47 -5.61
N SER A 186 3.06 -1.08 -6.79
CA SER A 186 3.78 -0.56 -7.95
C SER A 186 3.25 0.81 -8.39
N LYS A 187 1.93 0.98 -8.50
CA LYS A 187 1.29 2.29 -8.83
C LYS A 187 1.61 3.35 -7.78
N ALA A 188 1.72 2.97 -6.50
CA ALA A 188 2.11 3.86 -5.41
C ALA A 188 3.62 4.17 -5.35
N GLY A 189 4.42 3.63 -6.29
CA GLY A 189 5.86 3.87 -6.39
C GLY A 189 6.70 3.07 -5.39
N ASP A 190 6.19 1.90 -4.96
CA ASP A 190 6.77 0.98 -3.98
C ASP A 190 6.69 1.48 -2.51
N LEU A 191 7.02 0.59 -1.59
CA LEU A 191 7.18 0.92 -0.18
C LEU A 191 8.47 1.73 0.02
N THR A 192 8.42 2.70 0.93
CA THR A 192 9.66 3.37 1.35
C THR A 192 10.60 2.39 2.03
N ILE A 193 11.87 2.75 2.16
CA ILE A 193 12.85 1.94 2.92
C ILE A 193 12.44 1.76 4.39
N GLN A 194 11.57 2.63 4.88
CA GLN A 194 11.06 2.62 6.25
C GLN A 194 9.76 1.84 6.39
N GLY A 195 9.16 1.38 5.29
CA GLY A 195 7.98 0.53 5.30
C GLY A 195 8.29 -0.91 5.70
N LYS A 196 7.49 -1.48 6.60
CA LYS A 196 7.58 -2.90 6.98
C LYS A 196 6.93 -3.78 5.92
N ARG A 197 7.73 -4.46 5.10
CA ARG A 197 7.26 -5.39 4.07
C ARG A 197 6.57 -6.63 4.65
N ASN A 198 6.90 -6.99 5.86
CA ASN A 198 6.31 -8.14 6.56
C ASN A 198 5.03 -7.80 7.35
N ASP A 199 4.57 -6.54 7.32
CA ASP A 199 3.39 -6.08 8.08
C ASP A 199 2.59 -5.07 7.24
N VAL A 200 2.08 -5.53 6.10
CA VAL A 200 1.15 -4.79 5.27
C VAL A 200 -0.27 -5.24 5.59
N MET A 201 -1.17 -4.32 5.77
CA MET A 201 -2.56 -4.59 6.12
C MET A 201 -3.49 -4.12 5.00
N VAL A 202 -4.45 -4.97 4.63
CA VAL A 202 -5.57 -4.59 3.78
C VAL A 202 -6.82 -4.55 4.64
N LEU A 203 -7.42 -3.38 4.74
CA LEU A 203 -8.68 -3.15 5.44
C LEU A 203 -9.80 -3.21 4.41
N ARG A 204 -10.71 -4.15 4.57
CA ARG A 204 -11.83 -4.40 3.66
C ARG A 204 -13.15 -4.42 4.41
N GLN A 205 -14.16 -3.78 3.86
CA GLN A 205 -15.52 -3.88 4.39
C GLN A 205 -16.24 -5.07 3.76
N GLU A 206 -16.60 -6.06 4.59
CA GLU A 206 -17.36 -7.24 4.18
C GLU A 206 -18.58 -7.40 5.11
N ASN A 207 -19.77 -7.52 4.52
CA ASN A 207 -21.03 -7.75 5.26
C ASN A 207 -21.27 -6.75 6.42
N GLY A 208 -20.94 -5.49 6.22
CA GLY A 208 -21.08 -4.44 7.23
C GLY A 208 -20.01 -4.43 8.32
N HIS A 209 -19.03 -5.33 8.28
CA HIS A 209 -17.93 -5.41 9.22
C HIS A 209 -16.59 -5.02 8.54
N GLN A 210 -15.73 -4.37 9.31
CA GLN A 210 -14.36 -4.09 8.87
C GLN A 210 -13.48 -5.31 9.13
N LYS A 211 -12.91 -5.88 8.07
CA LYS A 211 -11.98 -7.02 8.15
C LYS A 211 -10.57 -6.59 7.81
N ILE A 212 -9.60 -7.09 8.55
CA ILE A 212 -8.18 -6.77 8.36
C ILE A 212 -7.45 -8.02 7.92
N TYR A 213 -6.82 -7.95 6.75
CA TYR A 213 -5.94 -8.97 6.22
C TYR A 213 -4.50 -8.51 6.37
N LYS A 214 -3.69 -9.27 7.09
CA LYS A 214 -2.25 -9.04 7.19
C LYS A 214 -1.55 -9.84 6.11
N ILE A 215 -0.62 -9.21 5.41
CA ILE A 215 0.14 -9.79 4.30
C ILE A 215 1.62 -9.54 4.54
N ASN A 216 2.40 -10.60 4.48
CA ASN A 216 3.85 -10.53 4.50
C ASN A 216 4.40 -10.53 3.07
N LEU A 217 4.85 -9.37 2.60
CA LEU A 217 5.40 -9.23 1.24
C LEU A 217 6.78 -9.89 1.08
N CYS A 218 7.44 -10.25 2.19
CA CYS A 218 8.69 -11.03 2.11
C CYS A 218 8.44 -12.50 1.74
N SER A 219 7.19 -12.98 1.83
CA SER A 219 6.81 -14.35 1.48
C SER A 219 5.84 -14.35 0.29
N GLY A 220 6.27 -14.96 -0.81
CA GLY A 220 5.42 -15.12 -1.98
C GLY A 220 4.20 -15.99 -1.68
N ARG A 221 4.35 -17.03 -0.85
CA ARG A 221 3.25 -17.88 -0.44
C ARG A 221 2.16 -17.11 0.33
N ASP A 222 2.55 -16.23 1.24
CA ASP A 222 1.62 -15.38 2.00
C ASP A 222 0.87 -14.43 1.07
N ILE A 223 1.56 -13.82 0.11
CA ILE A 223 0.95 -12.91 -0.85
C ILE A 223 -0.11 -13.63 -1.67
N PHE A 224 0.29 -14.70 -2.36
CA PHE A 224 -0.58 -15.36 -3.35
C PHE A 224 -1.74 -16.15 -2.72
N ASN A 225 -1.58 -16.65 -1.47
CA ASN A 225 -2.65 -17.33 -0.75
C ASN A 225 -3.57 -16.35 0.02
N SER A 226 -3.22 -15.07 0.07
CA SER A 226 -4.04 -14.09 0.79
C SER A 226 -5.40 -13.88 0.13
N PRO A 227 -6.51 -13.89 0.88
CA PRO A 227 -7.82 -13.49 0.37
C PRO A 227 -7.87 -12.04 -0.13
N ALA A 228 -6.90 -11.21 0.26
CA ALA A 228 -6.77 -9.83 -0.16
C ALA A 228 -5.68 -9.63 -1.23
N TYR A 229 -5.23 -10.70 -1.90
CA TYR A 229 -4.32 -10.60 -3.03
C TYR A 229 -4.90 -9.74 -4.16
N TYR A 230 -6.17 -9.99 -4.53
CA TYR A 230 -6.93 -9.11 -5.39
C TYR A 230 -7.65 -8.06 -4.57
N LEU A 231 -7.39 -6.80 -4.89
CA LEU A 231 -8.04 -5.67 -4.24
C LEU A 231 -9.49 -5.52 -4.71
N GLN A 232 -10.33 -5.02 -3.82
CA GLN A 232 -11.73 -4.71 -4.07
C GLN A 232 -11.98 -3.21 -3.91
N GLN A 233 -13.15 -2.78 -4.34
CA GLN A 233 -13.69 -1.45 -4.13
C GLN A 233 -13.60 -1.04 -2.65
N ASN A 234 -13.07 0.16 -2.41
CA ASN A 234 -12.88 0.77 -1.09
C ASN A 234 -11.88 0.05 -0.16
N ASP A 235 -11.04 -0.86 -0.69
CA ASP A 235 -9.95 -1.42 0.10
C ASP A 235 -8.96 -0.32 0.50
N VAL A 236 -8.48 -0.39 1.73
CA VAL A 236 -7.40 0.46 2.21
C VAL A 236 -6.18 -0.41 2.47
N VAL A 237 -5.13 -0.19 1.70
CA VAL A 237 -3.83 -0.85 1.89
C VAL A 237 -2.97 0.05 2.77
N TYR A 238 -2.65 -0.41 3.96
CA TYR A 238 -1.84 0.32 4.92
C TYR A 238 -0.48 -0.35 5.12
N VAL A 239 0.58 0.40 4.90
CA VAL A 239 1.96 -0.04 5.11
C VAL A 239 2.47 0.50 6.43
N THR A 240 2.77 -0.42 7.36
CA THR A 240 3.23 -0.08 8.71
C THR A 240 4.65 0.50 8.67
N PRO A 241 4.92 1.65 9.32
CA PRO A 241 6.28 2.18 9.44
C PRO A 241 7.15 1.30 10.33
N ASN A 242 8.44 1.24 10.04
CA ASN A 242 9.42 0.54 10.87
C ASN A 242 9.67 1.29 12.20
N ASP A 243 10.38 0.63 13.12
CA ASP A 243 10.57 1.18 14.47
C ASP A 243 11.46 2.42 14.47
N THR A 244 12.38 2.55 13.52
CA THR A 244 13.20 3.75 13.34
C THR A 244 12.34 4.95 12.96
N LYS A 245 11.40 4.78 12.03
CA LYS A 245 10.45 5.82 11.64
C LYS A 245 9.51 6.18 12.79
N LYS A 246 8.99 5.17 13.50
CA LYS A 246 8.14 5.39 14.68
C LYS A 246 8.86 6.21 15.74
N ARG A 247 10.12 5.89 16.05
CA ARG A 247 10.92 6.65 17.02
C ARG A 247 11.23 8.07 16.54
N SER A 248 11.38 8.29 15.25
CA SER A 248 11.65 9.65 14.71
C SER A 248 10.49 10.63 14.93
N SER A 249 9.30 10.16 15.31
CA SER A 249 8.18 11.01 15.72
C SER A 249 8.36 11.65 17.10
N THR A 250 9.33 11.18 17.90
CA THR A 250 9.67 11.75 19.20
C THR A 250 10.92 12.61 19.11
N LEU A 251 11.03 13.64 19.95
CA LEU A 251 12.07 14.68 19.88
C LEU A 251 13.51 14.11 19.87
N ASN A 252 13.76 13.00 20.57
CA ASN A 252 15.08 12.36 20.68
C ASN A 252 15.06 10.85 20.34
N GLY A 253 14.05 10.39 19.62
CA GLY A 253 13.77 8.97 19.47
C GLY A 253 14.89 8.11 18.89
N ASN A 254 15.70 8.66 17.98
CA ASN A 254 16.82 7.97 17.36
C ASN A 254 18.20 8.47 17.85
N THR A 255 18.25 9.51 18.69
CA THR A 255 19.50 10.13 19.12
C THR A 255 20.40 9.15 19.85
N VAL A 256 19.84 8.38 20.81
CA VAL A 256 20.59 7.40 21.61
C VAL A 256 21.12 6.23 20.74
N GLN A 257 20.51 5.97 19.58
CA GLN A 257 20.95 4.91 18.67
C GLN A 257 21.93 5.43 17.59
N SER A 258 22.17 6.74 17.54
CA SER A 258 23.11 7.31 16.58
C SER A 258 24.53 7.11 17.06
N THR A 259 25.43 6.74 16.14
CA THR A 259 26.87 6.65 16.41
C THR A 259 27.45 8.00 16.87
N GLY A 260 26.93 9.13 16.34
CA GLY A 260 27.31 10.47 16.70
C GLY A 260 27.10 10.80 18.19
N PHE A 261 25.98 10.33 18.77
CA PHE A 261 25.71 10.50 20.20
C PHE A 261 26.76 9.81 21.09
N TRP A 262 27.10 8.56 20.76
CA TRP A 262 28.11 7.81 21.52
C TRP A 262 29.53 8.35 21.29
N MET A 263 29.83 8.84 20.10
CA MET A 263 31.11 9.53 19.83
C MET A 263 31.23 10.84 20.63
N SER A 264 30.15 11.61 20.75
CA SER A 264 30.14 12.84 21.55
C SER A 264 30.35 12.56 23.04
N ILE A 265 29.68 11.53 23.56
CA ILE A 265 29.88 11.10 24.97
C ILE A 265 31.31 10.64 25.20
N SER A 266 31.86 9.79 24.32
CA SER A 266 33.22 9.29 24.47
C SER A 266 34.26 10.43 24.39
N SER A 267 34.07 11.38 23.48
CA SER A 267 34.89 12.59 23.38
C SER A 267 34.83 13.42 24.67
N LEU A 268 33.65 13.63 25.23
CA LEU A 268 33.46 14.35 26.49
C LEU A 268 34.21 13.66 27.64
N ILE A 269 34.08 12.33 27.75
CA ILE A 269 34.79 11.54 28.78
C ILE A 269 36.31 11.68 28.62
N VAL A 270 36.83 11.59 27.43
CA VAL A 270 38.27 11.74 27.16
C VAL A 270 38.74 13.16 27.55
N THR A 271 37.96 14.19 27.21
CA THR A 271 38.28 15.58 27.58
C THR A 271 38.31 15.78 29.09
N ILE A 272 37.33 15.26 29.81
CA ILE A 272 37.30 15.33 31.30
C ILE A 272 38.52 14.60 31.92
N LEU A 273 38.83 13.41 31.43
CA LEU A 273 39.98 12.64 31.90
C LEU A 273 41.33 13.35 31.64
N THR A 274 41.46 14.01 30.48
CA THR A 274 42.66 14.80 30.16
C THR A 274 42.76 16.04 31.06
N PHE A 275 41.62 16.73 31.29
CA PHE A 275 41.60 17.90 32.19
C PHE A 275 41.99 17.56 33.63
N LEU A 276 41.42 16.48 34.17
CA LEU A 276 41.74 15.98 35.54
C LEU A 276 43.21 15.51 35.68
N LYS A 277 43.88 15.20 34.53
CA LYS A 277 45.27 14.76 34.56
C LYS A 277 46.25 15.96 34.49
N VAL A 278 45.81 17.07 33.95
CA VAL A 278 46.66 18.29 33.75
C VAL A 278 46.68 19.15 35.02
N ASN A 279 45.62 19.13 35.83
CA ASN A 279 45.56 19.67 37.18
C ASN A 279 46.07 18.63 38.23
#